data_afe9c69bcfeeaa4247edc51586d861b6
#
_entry.id   afe9c69bcfeeaa4247edc51586d861b6
#
_cell.length_a   1.000
_cell.length_b   1.000
_cell.length_c   1.000
_cell.angle_alpha   90.00
_cell.angle_beta   90.00
_cell.angle_gamma   90.00
#
_symmetry.space_group_name_H-M   'P 1'
#
loop_
_entity.id
_entity.type
_entity.pdbx_description
1 polymer ?
#
loop_
_entity_poly.entity_id
_entity_poly.type
_entity_poly.pdbx_seq_one_letter_code
_entity_poly.pdbx_strand_id
1 'polypeptide(L)'
;MTVLLAFLLSAHGGSGKPATNHSSGPLPAVTAAAPPSPAPATATACVRVFAKLPVRLGNLAPRRTDTDSSFVAAWGNPAVVIRCGVAKPAVFGTPGAAQLLDVNSVLWQPDPQRNQTVYTTVDRSVYIEVTVPAGADQPLPLLAGAVSALPPICTGTDAAGNPGAKLPICRG
;
A
#
# COMPACT_ATOMS: atom_id res chain seq x y z
N MET A 1 -35.11 -63.72 42.67
CA MET A 1 -34.71 -63.16 41.36
C MET A 1 -34.59 -61.65 41.52
N THR A 2 -33.37 -61.16 41.67
CA THR A 2 -33.09 -59.74 41.95
C THR A 2 -32.51 -59.16 40.69
N VAL A 3 -33.21 -58.20 40.08
CA VAL A 3 -32.79 -57.52 38.87
C VAL A 3 -32.02 -56.25 39.30
N LEU A 4 -30.72 -56.20 39.01
CA LEU A 4 -29.87 -55.02 39.20
C LEU A 4 -30.01 -54.12 37.95
N LEU A 5 -30.54 -52.91 38.15
CA LEU A 5 -30.58 -51.86 37.12
C LEU A 5 -29.29 -51.06 37.22
N ALA A 6 -28.43 -51.15 36.21
CA ALA A 6 -27.23 -50.33 36.09
C ALA A 6 -27.57 -49.00 35.43
N PHE A 7 -27.39 -47.89 36.13
CA PHE A 7 -27.48 -46.53 35.58
C PHE A 7 -26.16 -46.17 34.94
N LEU A 8 -26.16 -45.97 33.60
CA LEU A 8 -25.06 -45.40 32.86
C LEU A 8 -25.13 -43.87 32.93
N LEU A 9 -24.20 -43.24 33.67
CA LEU A 9 -24.00 -41.82 33.61
C LEU A 9 -23.27 -41.47 32.32
N SER A 10 -23.98 -40.82 31.38
CA SER A 10 -23.38 -40.20 30.20
C SER A 10 -22.69 -38.88 30.64
N ALA A 11 -21.39 -38.88 30.61
CA ALA A 11 -20.59 -37.67 30.76
C ALA A 11 -20.71 -36.84 29.48
N HIS A 12 -21.40 -35.69 29.52
CA HIS A 12 -21.41 -34.71 28.47
C HIS A 12 -20.08 -33.97 28.49
N GLY A 13 -19.20 -34.33 27.55
CA GLY A 13 -17.99 -33.59 27.26
C GLY A 13 -18.35 -32.22 26.67
N GLY A 14 -18.20 -31.17 27.47
CA GLY A 14 -18.31 -29.80 27.00
C GLY A 14 -17.20 -29.52 25.98
N SER A 15 -17.54 -29.35 24.71
CA SER A 15 -16.64 -28.84 23.67
C SER A 15 -16.32 -27.39 23.98
N GLY A 16 -15.22 -27.15 24.66
CA GLY A 16 -14.66 -25.83 24.84
C GLY A 16 -14.28 -25.25 23.49
N LYS A 17 -15.08 -24.28 23.02
CA LYS A 17 -14.75 -23.47 21.86
C LYS A 17 -13.41 -22.79 22.16
N PRO A 18 -12.38 -22.88 21.28
CA PRO A 18 -11.12 -22.18 21.53
C PRO A 18 -11.40 -20.70 21.64
N ALA A 19 -11.08 -20.11 22.80
CA ALA A 19 -11.14 -18.68 23.01
C ALA A 19 -10.11 -18.05 22.05
N THR A 20 -10.59 -17.37 21.02
CA THR A 20 -9.75 -16.49 20.21
C THR A 20 -9.34 -15.34 21.14
N ASN A 21 -8.10 -15.39 21.61
CA ASN A 21 -7.48 -14.27 22.30
C ASN A 21 -7.37 -13.11 21.31
N HIS A 22 -8.40 -12.28 21.26
CA HIS A 22 -8.29 -10.95 20.67
C HIS A 22 -7.39 -10.14 21.59
N SER A 23 -6.11 -10.04 21.23
CA SER A 23 -5.20 -9.14 21.90
C SER A 23 -5.76 -7.71 21.74
N SER A 24 -6.33 -7.18 22.82
CA SER A 24 -6.97 -5.85 22.85
C SER A 24 -5.94 -4.71 22.94
N GLY A 25 -4.66 -5.00 22.73
CA GLY A 25 -3.58 -4.02 22.73
C GLY A 25 -3.46 -3.24 21.41
N PRO A 26 -2.74 -2.12 21.44
CA PRO A 26 -2.41 -1.39 20.21
C PRO A 26 -1.69 -2.31 19.23
N LEU A 27 -2.04 -2.22 17.94
CA LEU A 27 -1.34 -2.97 16.90
C LEU A 27 0.15 -2.57 16.88
N PRO A 28 1.08 -3.51 16.63
CA PRO A 28 2.51 -3.19 16.51
C PRO A 28 2.76 -2.17 15.40
N ALA A 29 3.86 -1.43 15.48
CA ALA A 29 4.25 -0.53 14.40
C ALA A 29 4.41 -1.30 13.09
N VAL A 30 4.08 -0.64 11.98
CA VAL A 30 4.24 -1.21 10.63
C VAL A 30 5.69 -1.07 10.23
N THR A 31 6.34 -2.19 9.89
CA THR A 31 7.70 -2.16 9.34
C THR A 31 7.67 -1.60 7.93
N ALA A 32 8.34 -0.46 7.74
CA ALA A 32 8.43 0.20 6.46
C ALA A 32 9.81 0.86 6.30
N ALA A 33 10.53 0.45 5.26
CA ALA A 33 11.82 1.07 4.97
C ALA A 33 11.67 2.56 4.68
N ALA A 34 12.50 3.40 5.33
CA ALA A 34 12.60 4.81 4.96
C ALA A 34 13.05 4.94 3.50
N PRO A 35 12.49 5.88 2.71
CA PRO A 35 13.09 6.21 1.43
C PRO A 35 14.51 6.76 1.65
N PRO A 36 15.38 6.72 0.62
CA PRO A 36 16.68 7.39 0.69
C PRO A 36 16.52 8.86 1.10
N SER A 37 17.53 9.44 1.78
CA SER A 37 17.50 10.87 2.12
C SER A 37 17.29 11.70 0.85
N PRO A 38 16.16 12.40 0.71
CA PRO A 38 15.82 13.03 -0.54
C PRO A 38 16.61 14.32 -0.74
N ALA A 39 16.94 14.62 -2.00
CA ALA A 39 17.39 15.96 -2.39
C ALA A 39 16.30 17.00 -2.01
N PRO A 40 16.66 18.28 -1.78
CA PRO A 40 15.72 19.31 -1.31
C PRO A 40 14.46 19.46 -2.16
N ALA A 41 14.58 19.36 -3.49
CA ALA A 41 13.45 19.42 -4.41
C ALA A 41 12.47 18.21 -4.20
N THR A 42 13.02 17.02 -4.03
CA THR A 42 12.24 15.79 -3.73
C THR A 42 11.56 15.91 -2.38
N ALA A 43 12.26 16.39 -1.35
CA ALA A 43 11.68 16.64 -0.03
C ALA A 43 10.49 17.61 -0.11
N THR A 44 10.65 18.73 -0.81
CA THR A 44 9.58 19.71 -1.01
C THR A 44 8.37 19.09 -1.73
N ALA A 45 8.60 18.27 -2.74
CA ALA A 45 7.54 17.55 -3.46
C ALA A 45 6.82 16.58 -2.51
N CYS A 46 7.55 15.79 -1.74
CA CYS A 46 6.98 14.85 -0.77
C CYS A 46 6.14 15.56 0.30
N VAL A 47 6.60 16.71 0.83
CA VAL A 47 5.81 17.52 1.77
C VAL A 47 4.45 17.92 1.18
N ARG A 48 4.39 18.33 -0.09
CA ARG A 48 3.13 18.70 -0.76
C ARG A 48 2.15 17.52 -0.83
N VAL A 49 2.64 16.31 -1.12
CA VAL A 49 1.82 15.10 -1.17
C VAL A 49 1.32 14.73 0.23
N PHE A 50 2.24 14.67 1.21
CA PHE A 50 1.92 14.23 2.56
C PHE A 50 0.97 15.18 3.28
N ALA A 51 1.04 16.48 3.00
CA ALA A 51 0.09 17.47 3.50
C ALA A 51 -1.35 17.25 3.01
N LYS A 52 -1.55 16.47 1.95
CA LYS A 52 -2.87 16.15 1.36
C LYS A 52 -3.31 14.70 1.60
N LEU A 53 -2.50 13.89 2.28
CA LEU A 53 -2.90 12.53 2.59
C LEU A 53 -4.11 12.53 3.54
N PRO A 54 -5.06 11.62 3.31
CA PRO A 54 -6.21 11.50 4.19
C PRO A 54 -5.77 10.94 5.56
N VAL A 55 -6.38 11.42 6.64
CA VAL A 55 -6.17 10.84 7.99
C VAL A 55 -6.59 9.39 8.03
N ARG A 56 -7.67 9.04 7.37
CA ARG A 56 -8.16 7.65 7.18
C ARG A 56 -8.18 7.34 5.69
N LEU A 57 -7.71 6.15 5.33
CA LEU A 57 -7.77 5.68 3.94
C LEU A 57 -9.04 4.84 3.74
N GLY A 58 -10.13 5.49 3.37
CA GLY A 58 -11.45 4.87 3.42
C GLY A 58 -11.80 4.42 4.85
N ASN A 59 -12.05 3.14 5.03
CA ASN A 59 -12.34 2.55 6.34
C ASN A 59 -11.07 2.24 7.16
N LEU A 60 -9.88 2.32 6.55
CA LEU A 60 -8.62 1.98 7.20
C LEU A 60 -8.17 3.10 8.15
N ALA A 61 -7.93 2.76 9.41
CA ALA A 61 -7.39 3.67 10.41
C ALA A 61 -5.88 3.87 10.19
N PRO A 62 -5.32 5.05 10.56
CA PRO A 62 -3.89 5.29 10.48
C PRO A 62 -3.11 4.35 11.40
N ARG A 63 -1.89 4.02 11.01
CA ARG A 63 -0.98 3.13 11.74
C ARG A 63 0.34 3.85 12.02
N ARG A 64 0.93 3.53 13.15
CA ARG A 64 2.32 3.91 13.43
C ARG A 64 3.26 3.10 12.56
N THR A 65 4.33 3.72 12.08
CA THR A 65 5.45 3.06 11.40
C THR A 65 6.64 2.96 12.33
N ASP A 66 7.56 2.06 12.07
CA ASP A 66 8.81 1.88 12.82
C ASP A 66 9.96 2.77 12.28
N THR A 67 9.66 3.65 11.33
CA THR A 67 10.61 4.61 10.77
C THR A 67 10.31 6.03 11.22
N ASP A 68 11.36 6.83 11.42
CA ASP A 68 11.27 8.27 11.73
C ASP A 68 11.09 9.13 10.48
N SER A 69 11.02 8.53 9.30
CA SER A 69 10.84 9.27 8.05
C SER A 69 9.46 9.92 7.98
N SER A 70 9.42 11.24 7.79
CA SER A 70 8.20 12.00 7.54
C SER A 70 7.54 11.68 6.17
N PHE A 71 8.18 10.86 5.35
CA PHE A 71 7.73 10.51 3.99
C PHE A 71 7.26 9.06 3.91
N VAL A 72 6.83 8.51 5.03
CA VAL A 72 6.20 7.19 5.15
C VAL A 72 4.91 7.34 5.94
N ALA A 73 3.82 6.76 5.45
CA ALA A 73 2.56 6.64 6.17
C ALA A 73 1.93 5.28 5.93
N ALA A 74 1.09 4.82 6.88
CA ALA A 74 0.46 3.52 6.81
C ALA A 74 -0.98 3.54 7.36
N TRP A 75 -1.84 2.64 6.82
CA TRP A 75 -3.22 2.46 7.26
C TRP A 75 -3.61 0.99 7.24
N GLY A 76 -4.46 0.59 8.17
CA GLY A 76 -5.10 -0.73 8.18
C GLY A 76 -4.25 -1.87 8.75
N ASN A 77 -4.82 -3.08 8.70
CA ASN A 77 -4.17 -4.34 9.09
C ASN A 77 -4.80 -5.50 8.31
N PRO A 78 -4.10 -6.08 7.33
CA PRO A 78 -2.74 -5.76 6.87
C PRO A 78 -2.59 -4.31 6.39
N ALA A 79 -1.38 -3.75 6.50
CA ALA A 79 -1.17 -2.33 6.28
C ALA A 79 -0.97 -1.99 4.79
N VAL A 80 -1.71 -0.99 4.31
CA VAL A 80 -1.34 -0.22 3.12
C VAL A 80 -0.29 0.80 3.52
N VAL A 81 0.81 0.86 2.78
CA VAL A 81 1.94 1.76 3.08
C VAL A 81 2.20 2.67 1.88
N ILE A 82 2.36 3.96 2.11
CA ILE A 82 2.85 4.92 1.10
C ILE A 82 4.25 5.41 1.48
N ARG A 83 5.11 5.52 0.48
CA ARG A 83 6.47 6.08 0.60
C ARG A 83 6.72 7.07 -0.51
N CYS A 84 7.31 8.23 -0.22
CA CYS A 84 7.64 9.24 -1.22
C CYS A 84 9.16 9.46 -1.31
N GLY A 85 9.67 9.65 -2.52
CA GLY A 85 11.11 9.81 -2.76
C GLY A 85 11.84 8.48 -2.92
N VAL A 86 11.13 7.43 -3.29
CA VAL A 86 11.72 6.12 -3.62
C VAL A 86 12.46 6.18 -4.96
N ALA A 87 13.27 5.17 -5.24
CA ALA A 87 13.93 5.02 -6.54
C ALA A 87 12.91 4.71 -7.64
N LYS A 88 13.31 4.93 -8.90
CA LYS A 88 12.57 4.47 -10.06
C LYS A 88 12.31 2.96 -9.92
N PRO A 89 11.06 2.48 -10.18
CA PRO A 89 10.78 1.05 -10.10
C PRO A 89 11.60 0.28 -11.13
N ALA A 90 12.27 -0.79 -10.68
CA ALA A 90 13.16 -1.59 -11.52
C ALA A 90 12.43 -2.24 -12.71
N VAL A 91 11.16 -2.59 -12.51
CA VAL A 91 10.31 -3.21 -13.54
C VAL A 91 9.84 -2.23 -14.62
N PHE A 92 9.90 -0.91 -14.37
CA PHE A 92 9.38 0.08 -15.32
C PHE A 92 10.20 0.15 -16.61
N GLY A 93 9.54 -0.11 -17.74
CA GLY A 93 10.14 -0.13 -19.06
C GLY A 93 10.90 -1.42 -19.39
N THR A 94 10.78 -2.47 -18.58
CA THR A 94 11.38 -3.78 -18.86
C THR A 94 10.42 -4.67 -19.68
N PRO A 95 10.93 -5.61 -20.51
CA PRO A 95 10.09 -6.63 -21.12
C PRO A 95 9.34 -7.44 -20.06
N GLY A 96 8.03 -7.60 -20.23
CA GLY A 96 7.19 -8.32 -19.27
C GLY A 96 6.72 -7.48 -18.07
N ALA A 97 7.05 -6.18 -18.00
CA ALA A 97 6.45 -5.29 -17.03
C ALA A 97 4.91 -5.31 -17.15
N ALA A 98 4.23 -5.27 -16.02
CA ALA A 98 2.78 -5.13 -16.01
C ALA A 98 2.36 -3.81 -16.69
N GLN A 99 1.18 -3.82 -17.32
CA GLN A 99 0.63 -2.63 -17.95
C GLN A 99 0.43 -1.52 -16.92
N LEU A 100 0.74 -0.27 -17.31
CA LEU A 100 0.49 0.90 -16.49
C LEU A 100 -1.01 1.05 -16.20
N LEU A 101 -1.31 1.44 -14.97
CA LEU A 101 -2.67 1.80 -14.55
C LEU A 101 -2.81 3.32 -14.50
N ASP A 102 -3.81 3.85 -15.20
CA ASP A 102 -4.24 5.24 -15.00
C ASP A 102 -5.34 5.28 -13.93
N VAL A 103 -5.06 5.93 -12.82
CA VAL A 103 -6.02 6.13 -11.75
C VAL A 103 -6.11 7.61 -11.44
N ASN A 104 -7.23 8.24 -11.81
CA ASN A 104 -7.48 9.66 -11.62
C ASN A 104 -6.33 10.54 -12.16
N SER A 105 -5.88 10.26 -13.38
CA SER A 105 -4.79 10.95 -14.07
C SER A 105 -3.43 10.86 -13.38
N VAL A 106 -3.21 9.79 -12.63
CA VAL A 106 -1.90 9.36 -12.12
C VAL A 106 -1.55 8.02 -12.74
N LEU A 107 -0.39 7.93 -13.38
CA LEU A 107 0.11 6.67 -13.95
C LEU A 107 0.91 5.91 -12.91
N TRP A 108 0.49 4.68 -12.69
CA TRP A 108 1.11 3.75 -11.74
C TRP A 108 1.69 2.56 -12.48
N GLN A 109 2.94 2.22 -12.15
CA GLN A 109 3.56 0.95 -12.53
C GLN A 109 3.24 -0.07 -11.44
N PRO A 110 2.44 -1.11 -11.72
CA PRO A 110 2.27 -2.22 -10.79
C PRO A 110 3.47 -3.16 -10.84
N ASP A 111 3.83 -3.67 -9.69
CA ASP A 111 4.80 -4.76 -9.48
C ASP A 111 4.13 -5.81 -8.57
N PRO A 112 3.43 -6.80 -9.16
CA PRO A 112 2.77 -7.84 -8.40
C PRO A 112 3.79 -8.75 -7.69
N GLN A 113 3.59 -8.95 -6.39
CA GLN A 113 4.37 -9.83 -5.55
C GLN A 113 3.46 -10.90 -4.92
N ARG A 114 4.02 -11.91 -4.25
CA ARG A 114 3.25 -13.05 -3.72
C ARG A 114 2.05 -12.63 -2.86
N ASN A 115 2.23 -11.69 -1.94
CA ASN A 115 1.24 -11.32 -0.93
C ASN A 115 0.85 -9.84 -0.98
N GLN A 116 1.29 -9.11 -1.99
CA GLN A 116 1.04 -7.68 -2.14
C GLN A 116 1.28 -7.25 -3.58
N THR A 117 0.82 -6.06 -3.93
CA THR A 117 1.25 -5.37 -5.14
C THR A 117 1.87 -4.04 -4.75
N VAL A 118 3.01 -3.74 -5.32
CA VAL A 118 3.69 -2.45 -5.18
C VAL A 118 3.33 -1.60 -6.39
N TYR A 119 2.76 -0.43 -6.17
CA TYR A 119 2.42 0.52 -7.21
C TYR A 119 3.33 1.73 -7.10
N THR A 120 4.00 2.12 -8.17
CA THR A 120 4.88 3.29 -8.18
C THR A 120 4.45 4.26 -9.25
N THR A 121 4.35 5.56 -8.91
CA THR A 121 4.05 6.60 -9.90
C THR A 121 5.20 6.73 -10.90
N VAL A 122 4.88 6.91 -12.20
CA VAL A 122 5.90 7.01 -13.24
C VAL A 122 5.79 8.30 -14.06
N ASP A 123 4.85 9.14 -13.72
CA ASP A 123 4.51 10.38 -14.43
C ASP A 123 4.60 11.63 -13.55
N ARG A 124 5.27 11.54 -12.41
CA ARG A 124 5.47 12.65 -11.46
C ARG A 124 6.96 12.95 -11.30
N SER A 125 7.26 14.17 -10.84
CA SER A 125 8.64 14.63 -10.60
C SER A 125 9.37 13.83 -9.52
N VAL A 126 8.66 13.09 -8.69
CA VAL A 126 9.19 12.16 -7.70
C VAL A 126 8.44 10.84 -7.78
N TYR A 127 9.12 9.75 -7.50
CA TYR A 127 8.49 8.44 -7.40
C TYR A 127 7.83 8.29 -6.03
N ILE A 128 6.54 7.92 -6.07
CA ILE A 128 5.72 7.63 -4.90
C ILE A 128 5.31 6.18 -5.01
N GLU A 129 5.58 5.42 -3.98
CA GLU A 129 5.28 4.00 -3.91
C GLU A 129 4.12 3.74 -2.95
N VAL A 130 3.21 2.87 -3.35
CA VAL A 130 2.12 2.37 -2.51
C VAL A 130 2.17 0.85 -2.49
N THR A 131 2.42 0.28 -1.32
CA THR A 131 2.34 -1.16 -1.11
C THR A 131 0.94 -1.52 -0.65
N VAL A 132 0.27 -2.39 -1.40
CA VAL A 132 -1.10 -2.83 -1.15
C VAL A 132 -1.10 -4.33 -0.88
N PRO A 133 -1.47 -4.79 0.32
CA PRO A 133 -1.59 -6.21 0.63
C PRO A 133 -2.61 -6.92 -0.27
N ALA A 134 -2.39 -8.20 -0.55
CA ALA A 134 -3.36 -9.02 -1.27
C ALA A 134 -4.71 -9.04 -0.53
N GLY A 135 -5.80 -8.89 -1.27
CA GLY A 135 -7.16 -8.87 -0.73
C GLY A 135 -7.56 -7.56 -0.03
N ALA A 136 -6.69 -6.54 0.01
CA ALA A 136 -7.08 -5.21 0.45
C ALA A 136 -7.90 -4.49 -0.62
N ASP A 137 -8.81 -3.62 -0.18
CA ASP A 137 -9.52 -2.70 -1.06
C ASP A 137 -8.50 -1.83 -1.83
N GLN A 138 -8.86 -1.43 -3.06
CA GLN A 138 -7.98 -0.63 -3.90
C GLN A 138 -7.83 0.80 -3.36
N PRO A 139 -6.69 1.17 -2.74
CA PRO A 139 -6.51 2.48 -2.11
C PRO A 139 -6.08 3.57 -3.10
N LEU A 140 -5.64 3.21 -4.31
CA LEU A 140 -5.08 4.16 -5.27
C LEU A 140 -6.03 5.32 -5.62
N PRO A 141 -7.35 5.13 -5.83
CA PRO A 141 -8.26 6.25 -6.09
C PRO A 141 -8.30 7.27 -4.95
N LEU A 142 -8.15 6.81 -3.70
CA LEU A 142 -8.16 7.68 -2.51
C LEU A 142 -6.84 8.44 -2.33
N LEU A 143 -5.74 7.88 -2.80
CA LEU A 143 -4.40 8.46 -2.73
C LEU A 143 -4.06 9.34 -3.93
N ALA A 144 -4.67 9.07 -5.10
CA ALA A 144 -4.41 9.82 -6.32
C ALA A 144 -4.65 11.32 -6.15
N GLY A 145 -5.64 11.73 -5.34
CA GLY A 145 -5.90 13.14 -5.04
C GLY A 145 -4.73 13.84 -4.33
N ALA A 146 -4.05 13.15 -3.41
CA ALA A 146 -2.85 13.69 -2.76
C ALA A 146 -1.65 13.72 -3.72
N VAL A 147 -1.49 12.68 -4.54
CA VAL A 147 -0.41 12.59 -5.55
C VAL A 147 -0.57 13.65 -6.64
N SER A 148 -1.80 14.02 -7.00
CA SER A 148 -2.11 15.09 -7.96
C SER A 148 -1.70 16.49 -7.47
N ALA A 149 -1.24 16.64 -6.21
CA ALA A 149 -0.57 17.86 -5.76
C ALA A 149 0.73 18.14 -6.53
N LEU A 150 1.27 17.12 -7.19
CA LEU A 150 2.40 17.23 -8.11
C LEU A 150 1.90 17.25 -9.54
N PRO A 151 2.33 18.21 -10.37
CA PRO A 151 1.98 18.21 -11.78
C PRO A 151 2.55 16.97 -12.48
N PRO A 152 1.88 16.46 -13.51
CA PRO A 152 2.42 15.38 -14.31
C PRO A 152 3.66 15.84 -15.08
N ILE A 153 4.62 14.93 -15.26
CA ILE A 153 5.73 15.11 -16.21
C ILE A 153 5.21 14.69 -17.58
N CYS A 154 5.17 15.65 -18.51
CA CYS A 154 4.62 15.41 -19.83
C CYS A 154 5.63 14.86 -20.83
N THR A 155 6.89 14.78 -20.46
CA THR A 155 7.95 14.19 -21.26
C THR A 155 8.70 13.14 -20.43
N GLY A 156 8.88 11.97 -20.99
CA GLY A 156 9.56 10.86 -20.33
C GLY A 156 10.31 10.02 -21.35
N THR A 157 10.77 8.86 -20.95
CA THR A 157 11.26 7.82 -21.84
C THR A 157 10.10 6.89 -22.14
N ASP A 158 9.77 6.68 -23.41
CA ASP A 158 8.74 5.72 -23.81
C ASP A 158 9.17 4.27 -23.55
N ALA A 159 8.26 3.32 -23.81
CA ALA A 159 8.53 1.89 -23.62
C ALA A 159 9.65 1.37 -24.57
N ALA A 160 9.98 2.11 -25.63
CA ALA A 160 11.06 1.80 -26.55
C ALA A 160 12.40 2.46 -26.16
N GLY A 161 12.43 3.20 -25.04
CA GLY A 161 13.64 3.84 -24.54
C GLY A 161 13.93 5.23 -25.14
N ASN A 162 13.00 5.84 -25.90
CA ASN A 162 13.21 7.15 -26.50
C ASN A 162 12.98 8.26 -25.47
N PRO A 163 13.99 9.08 -25.14
CA PRO A 163 13.81 10.21 -24.23
C PRO A 163 12.96 11.30 -24.92
N GLY A 164 12.16 12.01 -24.12
CA GLY A 164 11.30 13.09 -24.62
C GLY A 164 9.97 12.65 -25.20
N ALA A 165 9.64 11.36 -25.17
CA ALA A 165 8.33 10.88 -25.59
C ALA A 165 7.21 11.47 -24.69
N LYS A 166 6.11 11.89 -25.32
CA LYS A 166 4.95 12.41 -24.60
C LYS A 166 4.23 11.25 -23.91
N LEU A 167 4.08 11.32 -22.60
CA LEU A 167 3.35 10.30 -21.84
C LEU A 167 1.84 10.35 -22.17
N PRO A 168 1.12 9.21 -22.13
CA PRO A 168 -0.28 9.11 -22.57
C PRO A 168 -1.25 10.06 -21.86
N ILE A 169 -0.95 10.45 -20.60
CA ILE A 169 -1.79 11.36 -19.81
C ILE A 169 -1.67 12.82 -20.23
N CYS A 170 -0.66 13.18 -21.00
CA CYS A 170 -0.39 14.55 -21.44
C CYS A 170 -1.03 14.81 -22.81
N ARG A 171 -2.30 14.43 -22.97
CA ARG A 171 -3.11 14.82 -24.12
C ARG A 171 -3.53 16.28 -23.89
N GLY A 172 -2.87 17.17 -24.57
CA GLY A 172 -3.32 18.55 -24.76
C GLY A 172 -4.19 18.65 -25.98
#